data_dafeaa5edd24618c6d8a76bd54f70e32
#
_entry.id   dafeaa5edd24618c6d8a76bd54f70e32
#
_cell.length_a   1.000
_cell.length_b   1.000
_cell.length_c   1.000
_cell.angle_alpha   90.00
_cell.angle_beta   90.00
_cell.angle_gamma   90.00
#
_symmetry.space_group_name_H-M   'P 1'
#
loop_
_entity.id
_entity.type
_entity.pdbx_description
1 polymer ?
#
loop_
_entity_poly.entity_id
_entity_poly.type
_entity_poly.pdbx_seq_one_letter_code
_entity_poly.pdbx_strand_id
1 'polypeptide(L)'
;MEQYTLQLLSESNGVAQTLYKQFHEIMIDEYQDTNEIQENLILLISSYQMPEINRFMVGDMKQSIYRFRKADLDIFNEKYLTYGVKDDNQRIDLKFNYRSNKIVLDSINYIFNAIMDQRYGGLEYDNDPHAQLNYDFLRKEKCENEEKLQQAMHRLDQEKRFDSEIMLVLKPEEEKVDMVEYEAKMIGKRIHEMVGHLELDFYTGKRLACYKDIVVLMRNVANFITYKKVFDAISIPNLIVLTKGFFESNEILDCVYFLKALDNCLDDLALISLLKGNYTKTHFDENWLYLHKIEKTSMYESLKQANDQEAIDFLKYYHEIQEYAQNHPVYEVLERFIKENEYDLFISSLYNGKQRYANIQLFIEMLKADENLSLYQIVQKITQTMTLGIDYKPATLSSDGDAVTFMTIHQSKGLEFPIVIVNQMNHQF
;
A
#
# COMPACT_ATOMS: atom_id res chain seq x y z
N MET A 1 -6.60 -0.60 20.79
CA MET A 1 -5.30 -0.12 21.27
C MET A 1 -5.36 1.36 21.60
N GLU A 2 -5.66 2.27 20.69
CA GLU A 2 -5.70 3.72 20.92
C GLU A 2 -6.53 4.12 22.16
N GLN A 3 -7.73 3.58 22.34
CA GLN A 3 -8.58 3.86 23.53
C GLN A 3 -7.93 3.43 24.85
N TYR A 4 -7.28 2.28 24.90
CA TYR A 4 -6.56 1.85 26.10
C TYR A 4 -5.34 2.70 26.40
N THR A 5 -4.64 3.16 25.35
CA THR A 5 -3.53 4.10 25.51
C THR A 5 -4.02 5.45 26.04
N LEU A 6 -5.14 5.96 25.51
CA LEU A 6 -5.76 7.18 25.99
C LEU A 6 -6.15 7.07 27.46
N GLN A 7 -6.80 5.96 27.85
CA GLN A 7 -7.16 5.70 29.24
C GLN A 7 -5.93 5.64 30.15
N LEU A 8 -4.87 4.92 29.74
CA LEU A 8 -3.62 4.82 30.48
C LEU A 8 -2.98 6.20 30.73
N LEU A 9 -2.91 7.03 29.68
CA LEU A 9 -2.33 8.36 29.76
C LEU A 9 -3.18 9.33 30.59
N SER A 10 -4.50 9.18 30.56
CA SER A 10 -5.44 10.02 31.33
C SER A 10 -5.49 9.65 32.81
N GLU A 11 -5.48 8.36 33.13
CA GLU A 11 -5.61 7.86 34.50
C GLU A 11 -4.27 7.84 35.26
N SER A 12 -3.15 7.66 34.54
CA SER A 12 -1.81 7.56 35.11
C SER A 12 -1.00 8.80 34.87
N ASN A 13 -1.09 9.78 35.76
CA ASN A 13 -0.36 11.04 35.66
C ASN A 13 1.16 10.88 35.47
N GLY A 14 1.75 9.79 35.95
CA GLY A 14 3.19 9.55 35.85
C GLY A 14 3.65 9.18 34.43
N VAL A 15 2.83 8.46 33.66
CA VAL A 15 3.20 8.02 32.30
C VAL A 15 3.22 9.22 31.34
N ALA A 16 2.15 10.00 31.30
CA ALA A 16 2.06 11.19 30.45
C ALA A 16 3.19 12.20 30.78
N GLN A 17 3.47 12.41 32.08
CA GLN A 17 4.56 13.29 32.52
C GLN A 17 5.94 12.76 32.09
N THR A 18 6.15 11.46 32.14
CA THR A 18 7.42 10.85 31.71
C THR A 18 7.63 11.05 30.22
N LEU A 19 6.60 10.78 29.40
CA LEU A 19 6.66 11.00 27.96
C LEU A 19 6.86 12.47 27.60
N TYR A 20 6.16 13.39 28.25
CA TYR A 20 6.37 14.84 28.06
C TYR A 20 7.83 15.25 28.31
N LYS A 21 8.46 14.74 29.37
CA LYS A 21 9.87 15.04 29.69
C LYS A 21 10.86 14.35 28.75
N GLN A 22 10.46 13.28 28.08
CA GLN A 22 11.30 12.51 27.16
C GLN A 22 11.47 13.21 25.81
N PHE A 23 10.44 13.91 25.33
CA PHE A 23 10.43 14.54 24.02
C PHE A 23 10.53 16.06 24.12
N HIS A 24 11.53 16.65 23.46
CA HIS A 24 11.67 18.10 23.35
C HIS A 24 10.63 18.70 22.42
N GLU A 25 10.33 18.01 21.34
CA GLU A 25 9.40 18.43 20.31
C GLU A 25 8.67 17.22 19.72
N ILE A 26 7.41 17.40 19.39
CA ILE A 26 6.56 16.39 18.73
C ILE A 26 6.19 16.93 17.38
N MET A 27 6.71 16.29 16.33
CA MET A 27 6.45 16.65 14.94
C MET A 27 5.41 15.71 14.34
N ILE A 28 4.36 16.28 13.74
CA ILE A 28 3.25 15.52 13.17
C ILE A 28 3.11 15.93 11.70
N ASP A 29 3.30 14.98 10.82
CA ASP A 29 3.05 15.15 9.39
C ASP A 29 1.63 14.68 9.03
N GLU A 30 1.10 15.15 7.91
CA GLU A 30 -0.26 14.81 7.43
C GLU A 30 -1.34 15.03 8.51
N TYR A 31 -1.25 16.13 9.24
CA TYR A 31 -2.08 16.41 10.41
C TYR A 31 -3.59 16.44 10.10
N GLN A 32 -4.00 16.73 8.86
CA GLN A 32 -5.40 16.67 8.40
C GLN A 32 -6.02 15.26 8.46
N ASP A 33 -5.21 14.22 8.66
CA ASP A 33 -5.70 12.84 8.81
C ASP A 33 -5.87 12.40 10.26
N THR A 34 -5.65 13.30 11.21
CA THR A 34 -5.76 13.05 12.65
C THR A 34 -7.23 12.86 13.06
N ASN A 35 -7.50 11.87 13.89
CA ASN A 35 -8.80 11.70 14.54
C ASN A 35 -8.79 12.24 15.98
N GLU A 36 -9.97 12.36 16.58
CA GLU A 36 -10.14 12.90 17.94
C GLU A 36 -9.33 12.14 19.01
N ILE A 37 -9.23 10.79 18.89
CA ILE A 37 -8.46 9.98 19.84
C ILE A 37 -6.98 10.30 19.73
N GLN A 38 -6.46 10.39 18.52
CA GLN A 38 -5.07 10.71 18.24
C GLN A 38 -4.73 12.12 18.70
N GLU A 39 -5.60 13.10 18.44
CA GLU A 39 -5.43 14.46 18.94
C GLU A 39 -5.34 14.50 20.47
N ASN A 40 -6.25 13.79 21.15
CA ASN A 40 -6.22 13.71 22.63
C ASN A 40 -4.96 13.03 23.16
N LEU A 41 -4.47 11.99 22.49
CA LEU A 41 -3.19 11.37 22.84
C LEU A 41 -2.02 12.34 22.68
N ILE A 42 -1.98 13.07 21.57
CA ILE A 42 -0.96 14.07 21.28
C ILE A 42 -1.00 15.19 22.33
N LEU A 43 -2.19 15.67 22.68
CA LEU A 43 -2.39 16.68 23.71
C LEU A 43 -1.84 16.25 25.06
N LEU A 44 -2.13 15.02 25.49
CA LEU A 44 -1.68 14.50 26.79
C LEU A 44 -0.15 14.39 26.89
N ILE A 45 0.55 14.09 25.80
CA ILE A 45 2.00 13.94 25.80
C ILE A 45 2.76 15.23 25.46
N SER A 46 2.11 16.23 24.84
CA SER A 46 2.75 17.46 24.40
C SER A 46 2.51 18.67 25.33
N SER A 47 1.43 18.67 26.10
CA SER A 47 1.04 19.84 26.90
C SER A 47 0.66 19.49 28.35
N TYR A 48 1.19 18.38 28.86
CA TYR A 48 0.88 17.90 30.20
C TYR A 48 1.19 18.96 31.30
N GLN A 49 0.15 19.70 31.74
CA GLN A 49 0.18 20.71 32.80
C GLN A 49 1.28 21.79 32.68
N MET A 50 1.90 21.95 31.52
CA MET A 50 2.98 22.90 31.28
C MET A 50 2.55 23.96 30.26
N PRO A 51 2.98 25.23 30.43
CA PRO A 51 2.59 26.30 29.52
C PRO A 51 3.25 26.21 28.14
N GLU A 52 4.33 25.44 27.98
CA GLU A 52 5.06 25.34 26.73
C GLU A 52 4.55 24.16 25.93
N ILE A 53 4.01 24.46 24.75
CA ILE A 53 3.54 23.48 23.79
C ILE A 53 4.69 23.18 22.82
N ASN A 54 5.14 21.92 22.80
CA ASN A 54 6.26 21.47 22.00
C ASN A 54 5.79 20.72 20.73
N ARG A 55 4.81 21.29 20.00
CA ARG A 55 4.22 20.65 18.82
C ARG A 55 4.53 21.41 17.54
N PHE A 56 4.95 20.69 16.52
CA PHE A 56 5.06 21.16 15.16
C PHE A 56 4.18 20.29 14.26
N MET A 57 3.22 20.88 13.56
CA MET A 57 2.24 20.18 12.76
C MET A 57 2.31 20.64 11.31
N VAL A 58 2.32 19.70 10.38
CA VAL A 58 2.28 19.97 8.95
C VAL A 58 1.09 19.25 8.34
N GLY A 59 0.38 19.92 7.44
CA GLY A 59 -0.76 19.31 6.77
C GLY A 59 -1.33 20.19 5.66
N ASP A 60 -2.23 19.59 4.89
CA ASP A 60 -2.99 20.26 3.84
C ASP A 60 -4.44 19.77 3.88
N MET A 61 -5.38 20.65 4.21
CA MET A 61 -6.81 20.32 4.29
C MET A 61 -7.35 19.67 3.01
N LYS A 62 -6.85 20.10 1.85
CA LYS A 62 -7.24 19.58 0.53
C LYS A 62 -6.87 18.09 0.33
N GLN A 63 -5.92 17.58 1.12
CA GLN A 63 -5.44 16.20 1.06
C GLN A 63 -6.06 15.29 2.11
N SER A 64 -7.09 15.73 2.82
CA SER A 64 -7.82 14.89 3.78
C SER A 64 -8.69 13.88 3.04
N ILE A 65 -8.22 12.64 2.93
CA ILE A 65 -8.90 11.54 2.23
C ILE A 65 -9.21 10.34 3.14
N TYR A 66 -8.98 10.46 4.46
CA TYR A 66 -9.16 9.37 5.43
C TYR A 66 -10.38 9.55 6.36
N ARG A 67 -11.40 10.30 5.93
CA ARG A 67 -12.65 10.47 6.69
C ARG A 67 -13.30 9.13 7.08
N PHE A 68 -13.20 8.11 6.24
CA PHE A 68 -13.69 6.76 6.53
C PHE A 68 -12.91 6.07 7.67
N ARG A 69 -11.72 6.57 8.05
CA ARG A 69 -10.94 6.19 9.23
C ARG A 69 -11.18 7.12 10.41
N LYS A 70 -12.25 7.92 10.37
CA LYS A 70 -12.61 8.92 11.38
C LYS A 70 -11.60 10.09 11.48
N ALA A 71 -10.82 10.35 10.42
CA ALA A 71 -10.09 11.62 10.35
C ALA A 71 -11.11 12.78 10.43
N ASP A 72 -10.80 13.75 11.28
CA ASP A 72 -11.66 14.90 11.53
C ASP A 72 -10.97 16.18 11.09
N LEU A 73 -11.45 16.72 9.98
CA LEU A 73 -10.89 17.94 9.38
C LEU A 73 -11.11 19.16 10.26
N ASP A 74 -12.15 19.16 11.12
CA ASP A 74 -12.45 20.28 12.01
C ASP A 74 -11.34 20.51 13.03
N ILE A 75 -10.62 19.45 13.44
CA ILE A 75 -9.45 19.56 14.33
C ILE A 75 -8.35 20.41 13.68
N PHE A 76 -8.07 20.17 12.39
CA PHE A 76 -7.06 20.96 11.67
C PHE A 76 -7.56 22.37 11.37
N ASN A 77 -8.82 22.51 10.97
CA ASN A 77 -9.45 23.79 10.64
C ASN A 77 -9.51 24.73 11.85
N GLU A 78 -9.81 24.22 13.04
CA GLU A 78 -9.76 25.01 14.27
C GLU A 78 -8.36 25.62 14.50
N LYS A 79 -7.31 24.81 14.33
CA LYS A 79 -5.93 25.29 14.47
C LYS A 79 -5.55 26.27 13.37
N TYR A 80 -5.96 26.01 12.13
CA TYR A 80 -5.75 26.90 11.00
C TYR A 80 -6.35 28.29 11.23
N LEU A 81 -7.54 28.37 11.85
CA LEU A 81 -8.22 29.62 12.14
C LEU A 81 -7.69 30.34 13.39
N THR A 82 -7.19 29.59 14.35
CA THR A 82 -6.80 30.14 15.66
C THR A 82 -5.31 30.44 15.81
N TYR A 83 -4.44 29.71 15.11
CA TYR A 83 -2.99 29.91 15.18
C TYR A 83 -2.57 31.18 14.41
N GLY A 84 -1.60 31.88 14.98
CA GLY A 84 -1.15 33.18 14.45
C GLY A 84 -2.01 34.37 14.85
N VAL A 85 -3.10 34.16 15.63
CA VAL A 85 -3.95 35.22 16.19
C VAL A 85 -3.46 35.68 17.54
N LYS A 86 -2.80 34.78 18.30
CA LYS A 86 -2.19 35.06 19.61
C LYS A 86 -0.68 34.79 19.52
N ASP A 87 0.08 35.48 20.37
CA ASP A 87 1.56 35.41 20.36
C ASP A 87 2.15 34.03 20.68
N ASP A 88 1.35 33.12 21.23
CA ASP A 88 1.81 31.83 21.72
C ASP A 88 1.89 30.75 20.61
N ASN A 89 1.25 30.96 19.45
CA ASN A 89 1.18 29.99 18.37
C ASN A 89 1.45 30.64 17.01
N GLN A 90 2.24 29.97 16.18
CA GLN A 90 2.59 30.44 14.84
C GLN A 90 1.91 29.60 13.77
N ARG A 91 1.37 30.26 12.73
CA ARG A 91 0.93 29.65 11.48
C ARG A 91 1.85 30.09 10.35
N ILE A 92 2.35 29.13 9.58
CA ILE A 92 3.18 29.36 8.39
C ILE A 92 2.48 28.75 7.19
N ASP A 93 2.04 29.57 6.25
CA ASP A 93 1.40 29.14 5.02
C ASP A 93 2.46 28.95 3.93
N LEU A 94 2.60 27.71 3.43
CA LEU A 94 3.48 27.39 2.31
C LEU A 94 2.75 27.75 1.00
N LYS A 95 3.13 28.85 0.39
CA LYS A 95 2.41 29.46 -0.74
C LYS A 95 2.65 28.79 -2.08
N PHE A 96 3.75 28.07 -2.26
CA PHE A 96 4.17 27.56 -3.57
C PHE A 96 4.26 26.05 -3.60
N ASN A 97 3.81 25.49 -4.74
CA ASN A 97 4.01 24.09 -5.06
C ASN A 97 5.32 23.92 -5.88
N TYR A 98 6.21 23.09 -5.38
CA TYR A 98 7.52 22.83 -5.99
C TYR A 98 7.58 21.50 -6.76
N ARG A 99 6.52 20.70 -6.70
CA ARG A 99 6.48 19.36 -7.31
C ARG A 99 6.00 19.40 -8.74
N SER A 100 4.85 20.03 -8.99
CA SER A 100 4.13 19.94 -10.26
C SER A 100 4.46 21.06 -11.23
N ASN A 101 4.22 20.82 -12.52
CA ASN A 101 4.29 21.84 -13.57
C ASN A 101 3.12 22.83 -13.44
N LYS A 102 3.32 24.06 -13.93
CA LYS A 102 2.30 25.13 -13.91
C LYS A 102 0.97 24.69 -14.51
N ILE A 103 0.99 24.07 -15.69
CA ILE A 103 -0.24 23.67 -16.40
C ILE A 103 -1.04 22.63 -15.61
N VAL A 104 -0.36 21.70 -14.90
CA VAL A 104 -1.01 20.74 -14.00
C VAL A 104 -1.67 21.46 -12.83
N LEU A 105 -1.00 22.42 -12.21
CA LEU A 105 -1.54 23.20 -11.10
C LEU A 105 -2.74 24.05 -11.56
N ASP A 106 -2.66 24.70 -12.70
CA ASP A 106 -3.75 25.50 -13.27
C ASP A 106 -4.98 24.63 -13.58
N SER A 107 -4.78 23.42 -14.11
CA SER A 107 -5.86 22.48 -14.38
C SER A 107 -6.54 21.99 -13.10
N ILE A 108 -5.76 21.71 -12.04
CA ILE A 108 -6.28 21.34 -10.72
C ILE A 108 -7.06 22.51 -10.13
N ASN A 109 -6.51 23.72 -10.16
CA ASN A 109 -7.19 24.92 -9.68
C ASN A 109 -8.51 25.14 -10.42
N TYR A 110 -8.51 24.98 -11.75
CA TYR A 110 -9.74 25.13 -12.56
C TYR A 110 -10.85 24.15 -12.13
N ILE A 111 -10.48 22.88 -11.90
CA ILE A 111 -11.43 21.86 -11.46
C ILE A 111 -11.92 22.16 -10.03
N PHE A 112 -11.01 22.43 -9.11
CA PHE A 112 -11.36 22.62 -7.70
C PHE A 112 -12.13 23.93 -7.45
N ASN A 113 -11.88 25.00 -8.19
CA ASN A 113 -12.70 26.19 -8.15
C ASN A 113 -14.17 25.90 -8.50
N ALA A 114 -14.43 24.89 -9.34
CA ALA A 114 -15.77 24.52 -9.75
C ALA A 114 -16.49 23.56 -8.78
N ILE A 115 -15.75 22.74 -8.02
CA ILE A 115 -16.34 21.63 -7.26
C ILE A 115 -16.05 21.64 -5.76
N MET A 116 -15.05 22.40 -5.28
CA MET A 116 -14.66 22.41 -3.87
C MET A 116 -15.17 23.66 -3.17
N ASP A 117 -16.10 23.46 -2.25
CA ASP A 117 -16.66 24.47 -1.38
C ASP A 117 -16.67 23.98 0.08
N GLN A 118 -17.18 24.81 0.99
CA GLN A 118 -17.30 24.45 2.41
C GLN A 118 -18.06 23.14 2.63
N ARG A 119 -19.04 22.83 1.78
CA ARG A 119 -19.85 21.61 1.90
C ARG A 119 -19.14 20.36 1.39
N TYR A 120 -18.40 20.47 0.27
CA TYR A 120 -17.76 19.35 -0.42
C TYR A 120 -16.25 19.23 -0.22
N GLY A 121 -15.61 20.18 0.43
CA GLY A 121 -14.18 20.17 0.67
C GLY A 121 -13.78 20.70 2.05
N GLY A 122 -14.73 21.25 2.79
CA GLY A 122 -14.46 21.85 4.10
C GLY A 122 -13.75 23.20 4.05
N LEU A 123 -13.56 23.77 2.83
CA LEU A 123 -12.95 25.08 2.62
C LEU A 123 -13.49 25.75 1.36
N GLU A 124 -13.45 27.09 1.32
CA GLU A 124 -13.83 27.91 0.17
C GLU A 124 -12.64 28.06 -0.75
N TYR A 125 -12.50 27.15 -1.73
CA TYR A 125 -11.31 27.09 -2.59
C TYR A 125 -11.11 28.35 -3.43
N ASP A 126 -12.19 28.93 -3.99
CA ASP A 126 -12.16 30.09 -4.86
C ASP A 126 -11.79 31.38 -4.10
N ASN A 127 -12.20 31.49 -2.86
CA ASN A 127 -12.03 32.70 -2.05
C ASN A 127 -10.83 32.67 -1.09
N ASP A 128 -10.15 31.55 -0.96
CA ASP A 128 -8.96 31.42 -0.11
C ASP A 128 -7.69 31.38 -0.98
N PRO A 129 -6.89 32.47 -1.01
CA PRO A 129 -5.65 32.50 -1.78
C PRO A 129 -4.60 31.48 -1.30
N HIS A 130 -4.77 30.93 -0.06
CA HIS A 130 -3.89 29.87 0.45
C HIS A 130 -4.38 28.46 0.05
N ALA A 131 -5.62 28.32 -0.39
CA ALA A 131 -6.15 27.07 -0.91
C ALA A 131 -5.63 26.78 -2.33
N GLN A 132 -5.45 27.81 -3.15
CA GLN A 132 -5.00 27.67 -4.53
C GLN A 132 -3.54 27.22 -4.64
N LEU A 133 -3.27 26.38 -5.65
CA LEU A 133 -1.92 25.89 -5.94
C LEU A 133 -1.15 26.91 -6.77
N ASN A 134 -0.07 27.42 -6.23
CA ASN A 134 0.72 28.46 -6.88
C ASN A 134 2.07 27.90 -7.38
N TYR A 135 2.44 28.26 -8.61
CA TYR A 135 3.72 27.91 -9.21
C TYR A 135 4.79 28.95 -8.83
N ASP A 136 5.95 28.49 -8.38
CA ASP A 136 7.07 29.37 -8.07
C ASP A 136 7.92 29.63 -9.33
N PHE A 137 7.59 30.68 -10.07
CA PHE A 137 8.32 31.10 -11.26
C PHE A 137 9.76 31.51 -10.96
N LEU A 138 9.99 32.19 -9.84
CA LEU A 138 11.33 32.71 -9.51
C LEU A 138 12.33 31.56 -9.33
N ARG A 139 11.94 30.51 -8.64
CA ARG A 139 12.80 29.38 -8.34
C ARG A 139 12.87 28.37 -9.49
N LYS A 140 11.72 28.00 -10.06
CA LYS A 140 11.65 26.99 -11.12
C LYS A 140 12.21 27.47 -12.45
N GLU A 141 11.91 28.71 -12.84
CA GLU A 141 12.37 29.29 -14.10
C GLU A 141 13.73 30.03 -13.97
N LYS A 142 14.35 29.99 -12.77
CA LYS A 142 15.61 30.69 -12.48
C LYS A 142 15.57 32.19 -12.88
N CYS A 143 14.41 32.84 -12.65
CA CYS A 143 14.20 34.24 -13.00
C CYS A 143 14.93 35.11 -11.96
N GLU A 144 15.96 35.84 -12.44
CA GLU A 144 16.79 36.71 -11.59
C GLU A 144 16.20 38.13 -11.50
N ASN A 145 15.27 38.51 -12.38
CA ASN A 145 14.63 39.80 -12.40
C ASN A 145 13.21 39.74 -12.99
N GLU A 146 12.47 40.86 -12.89
CA GLU A 146 11.07 40.97 -13.29
C GLU A 146 10.87 40.79 -14.81
N GLU A 147 11.84 41.20 -15.61
CA GLU A 147 11.79 41.07 -17.08
C GLU A 147 11.88 39.57 -17.49
N LYS A 148 12.81 38.81 -16.89
CA LYS A 148 12.90 37.34 -17.10
C LYS A 148 11.66 36.62 -16.61
N LEU A 149 11.07 37.07 -15.48
CA LEU A 149 9.82 36.54 -14.99
C LEU A 149 8.68 36.76 -16.02
N GLN A 150 8.51 37.95 -16.54
CA GLN A 150 7.49 38.26 -17.56
C GLN A 150 7.70 37.45 -18.85
N GLN A 151 8.93 37.26 -19.27
CA GLN A 151 9.26 36.43 -20.44
C GLN A 151 8.94 34.94 -20.19
N ALA A 152 9.25 34.42 -19.01
CA ALA A 152 8.94 33.03 -18.62
C ALA A 152 7.43 32.80 -18.55
N MET A 153 6.68 33.72 -17.94
CA MET A 153 5.21 33.64 -17.88
C MET A 153 4.62 33.66 -19.31
N HIS A 154 5.05 34.57 -20.16
CA HIS A 154 4.54 34.66 -21.54
C HIS A 154 4.90 33.43 -22.37
N ARG A 155 6.09 32.86 -22.19
CA ARG A 155 6.50 31.61 -22.84
C ARG A 155 5.61 30.45 -22.43
N LEU A 156 5.38 30.26 -21.14
CA LEU A 156 4.54 29.15 -20.60
C LEU A 156 3.08 29.31 -21.04
N ASP A 157 2.56 30.52 -21.13
CA ASP A 157 1.22 30.78 -21.63
C ASP A 157 1.08 30.55 -23.16
N GLN A 158 2.18 30.67 -23.91
CA GLN A 158 2.19 30.41 -25.36
C GLN A 158 2.53 28.96 -25.72
N GLU A 159 3.18 28.21 -24.84
CA GLU A 159 3.42 26.80 -25.04
C GLU A 159 2.08 26.07 -25.03
N LYS A 160 1.61 25.64 -26.22
CA LYS A 160 0.44 24.74 -26.36
C LYS A 160 0.82 23.33 -25.92
N ARG A 161 1.15 23.16 -24.64
CA ARG A 161 1.36 21.87 -24.01
C ARG A 161 0.05 21.42 -23.42
N PHE A 162 -0.31 20.17 -23.70
CA PHE A 162 -1.47 19.50 -23.09
C PHE A 162 -0.93 18.62 -21.95
N ASP A 163 -0.51 19.25 -20.85
CA ASP A 163 -0.01 18.54 -19.67
C ASP A 163 -1.17 18.00 -18.79
N SER A 164 -2.42 18.31 -19.19
CA SER A 164 -3.64 17.78 -18.54
C SER A 164 -4.68 17.44 -19.58
N GLU A 165 -5.23 16.24 -19.51
CA GLU A 165 -6.21 15.71 -20.46
C GLU A 165 -7.41 15.11 -19.72
N ILE A 166 -8.61 15.28 -20.27
CA ILE A 166 -9.81 14.59 -19.85
C ILE A 166 -10.21 13.62 -20.97
N MET A 167 -10.17 12.32 -20.68
CA MET A 167 -10.58 11.28 -21.62
C MET A 167 -12.01 10.83 -21.30
N LEU A 168 -12.92 11.03 -22.26
CA LEU A 168 -14.28 10.53 -22.20
C LEU A 168 -14.40 9.23 -22.99
N VAL A 169 -14.66 8.14 -22.30
CA VAL A 169 -14.84 6.82 -22.91
C VAL A 169 -16.36 6.56 -23.04
N LEU A 170 -16.84 6.59 -24.28
CA LEU A 170 -18.25 6.34 -24.59
C LEU A 170 -18.46 4.89 -24.98
N LYS A 171 -19.57 4.31 -24.50
CA LYS A 171 -19.95 2.93 -24.88
C LYS A 171 -20.34 2.88 -26.37
N PRO A 172 -19.77 1.99 -27.16
CA PRO A 172 -20.22 1.76 -28.52
C PRO A 172 -21.71 1.28 -28.56
N GLU A 173 -22.50 1.84 -29.46
CA GLU A 173 -23.94 1.54 -29.52
C GLU A 173 -24.26 0.11 -29.96
N GLU A 174 -23.39 -0.54 -30.71
CA GLU A 174 -23.68 -1.81 -31.41
C GLU A 174 -23.03 -3.06 -30.79
N GLU A 175 -22.22 -2.94 -29.74
CA GLU A 175 -21.49 -4.07 -29.17
C GLU A 175 -21.79 -4.31 -27.68
N LYS A 176 -21.95 -5.58 -27.31
CA LYS A 176 -21.87 -6.01 -25.90
C LYS A 176 -20.40 -5.96 -25.43
N VAL A 177 -19.90 -4.77 -25.13
CA VAL A 177 -18.53 -4.56 -24.66
C VAL A 177 -18.53 -4.48 -23.13
N ASP A 178 -17.59 -5.16 -22.50
CA ASP A 178 -17.26 -4.90 -21.11
C ASP A 178 -16.59 -3.51 -21.03
N MET A 179 -17.23 -2.58 -20.38
CA MET A 179 -16.77 -1.19 -20.28
C MET A 179 -15.42 -1.09 -19.58
N VAL A 180 -15.12 -1.95 -18.61
CA VAL A 180 -13.86 -1.95 -17.87
C VAL A 180 -12.70 -2.38 -18.80
N GLU A 181 -12.91 -3.41 -19.61
CA GLU A 181 -11.92 -3.84 -20.60
C GLU A 181 -11.74 -2.79 -21.70
N TYR A 182 -12.83 -2.16 -22.14
CA TYR A 182 -12.77 -1.12 -23.17
C TYR A 182 -12.00 0.12 -22.68
N GLU A 183 -12.29 0.58 -21.48
CA GLU A 183 -11.59 1.68 -20.81
C GLU A 183 -10.10 1.35 -20.64
N ALA A 184 -9.77 0.14 -20.18
CA ALA A 184 -8.39 -0.31 -20.06
C ALA A 184 -7.65 -0.30 -21.42
N LYS A 185 -8.30 -0.70 -22.51
CA LYS A 185 -7.73 -0.64 -23.89
C LYS A 185 -7.46 0.80 -24.32
N MET A 186 -8.39 1.72 -24.04
CA MET A 186 -8.22 3.13 -24.39
C MET A 186 -7.08 3.78 -23.63
N ILE A 187 -6.97 3.52 -22.32
CA ILE A 187 -5.84 3.98 -21.50
C ILE A 187 -4.53 3.37 -22.00
N GLY A 188 -4.51 2.07 -22.26
CA GLY A 188 -3.33 1.40 -22.80
C GLY A 188 -2.88 1.99 -24.14
N LYS A 189 -3.80 2.31 -25.05
CA LYS A 189 -3.49 3.01 -26.30
C LYS A 189 -2.84 4.37 -26.01
N ARG A 190 -3.39 5.16 -25.10
CA ARG A 190 -2.83 6.47 -24.75
C ARG A 190 -1.43 6.35 -24.15
N ILE A 191 -1.19 5.33 -23.33
CA ILE A 191 0.14 5.04 -22.78
C ILE A 191 1.14 4.73 -23.88
N HIS A 192 0.78 3.94 -24.88
CA HIS A 192 1.65 3.67 -26.03
C HIS A 192 1.97 4.94 -26.84
N GLU A 193 1.04 5.88 -26.93
CA GLU A 193 1.27 7.17 -27.60
C GLU A 193 2.22 8.08 -26.82
N MET A 194 2.30 7.94 -25.49
CA MET A 194 3.16 8.74 -24.63
C MET A 194 4.57 8.16 -24.48
N VAL A 195 4.68 6.86 -24.30
CA VAL A 195 5.98 6.22 -24.06
C VAL A 195 6.88 6.32 -25.30
N GLY A 196 8.10 6.83 -25.09
CA GLY A 196 9.07 7.06 -26.17
C GLY A 196 8.79 8.29 -27.04
N HIS A 197 7.71 9.05 -26.79
CA HIS A 197 7.33 10.23 -27.58
C HIS A 197 7.13 11.48 -26.72
N LEU A 198 6.58 11.35 -25.52
CA LEU A 198 6.38 12.48 -24.61
C LEU A 198 7.70 12.85 -23.93
N GLU A 199 8.13 14.09 -24.08
CA GLU A 199 9.31 14.61 -23.37
C GLU A 199 8.93 15.06 -21.96
N LEU A 200 9.59 14.50 -20.95
CA LEU A 200 9.48 14.87 -19.56
C LEU A 200 10.65 15.75 -19.15
N ASP A 201 10.37 16.79 -18.38
CA ASP A 201 11.36 17.76 -17.91
C ASP A 201 11.61 17.55 -16.40
N PHE A 202 12.82 17.17 -16.05
CA PHE A 202 13.28 16.96 -14.68
C PHE A 202 14.38 17.97 -14.32
N TYR A 203 14.65 18.12 -13.03
CA TYR A 203 15.80 18.94 -12.58
C TYR A 203 17.15 18.45 -13.14
N THR A 204 17.24 17.17 -13.46
CA THR A 204 18.45 16.53 -14.02
C THR A 204 18.54 16.63 -15.54
N GLY A 205 17.52 17.16 -16.20
CA GLY A 205 17.43 17.27 -17.65
C GLY A 205 16.17 16.64 -18.23
N LYS A 206 16.05 16.74 -19.56
CA LYS A 206 14.89 16.22 -20.29
C LYS A 206 15.14 14.81 -20.79
N ARG A 207 14.10 13.96 -20.72
CA ARG A 207 14.10 12.63 -21.32
C ARG A 207 12.70 12.22 -21.79
N LEU A 208 12.65 11.21 -22.65
CA LEU A 208 11.37 10.64 -23.07
C LEU A 208 10.75 9.81 -21.94
N ALA A 209 9.42 9.79 -21.92
CA ALA A 209 8.63 9.01 -20.97
C ALA A 209 8.87 7.50 -21.16
N CYS A 210 8.97 6.79 -20.03
CA CYS A 210 9.05 5.34 -19.93
C CYS A 210 7.80 4.82 -19.22
N TYR A 211 7.56 3.51 -19.24
CA TYR A 211 6.41 2.91 -18.56
C TYR A 211 6.43 3.15 -17.04
N LYS A 212 7.61 3.13 -16.40
CA LYS A 212 7.78 3.38 -14.97
C LYS A 212 7.41 4.80 -14.51
N ASP A 213 7.31 5.73 -15.44
CA ASP A 213 6.90 7.10 -15.14
C ASP A 213 5.39 7.25 -14.96
N ILE A 214 4.64 6.21 -15.31
CA ILE A 214 3.19 6.24 -15.40
C ILE A 214 2.56 5.48 -14.24
N VAL A 215 1.66 6.13 -13.53
CA VAL A 215 0.79 5.51 -12.54
C VAL A 215 -0.67 5.60 -12.99
N VAL A 216 -1.41 4.51 -12.85
CA VAL A 216 -2.87 4.48 -13.02
C VAL A 216 -3.50 4.36 -11.66
N LEU A 217 -4.18 5.42 -11.23
CA LEU A 217 -4.86 5.52 -9.95
C LEU A 217 -6.32 5.13 -10.09
N MET A 218 -6.78 4.25 -9.22
CA MET A 218 -8.18 3.83 -9.14
C MET A 218 -8.69 3.97 -7.71
N ARG A 219 -10.01 4.08 -7.56
CA ARG A 219 -10.64 4.18 -6.24
C ARG A 219 -10.47 2.90 -5.41
N ASN A 220 -10.57 1.72 -6.06
CA ASN A 220 -10.47 0.42 -5.41
C ASN A 220 -9.73 -0.59 -6.30
N VAL A 221 -9.42 -1.77 -5.75
CA VAL A 221 -8.66 -2.82 -6.40
C VAL A 221 -9.50 -3.75 -7.30
N ALA A 222 -10.83 -3.60 -7.32
CA ALA A 222 -11.74 -4.57 -7.94
C ALA A 222 -11.42 -4.85 -9.42
N ASN A 223 -11.02 -3.81 -10.16
CA ASN A 223 -10.77 -3.91 -11.59
C ASN A 223 -9.28 -4.10 -11.96
N PHE A 224 -8.37 -4.13 -10.99
CA PHE A 224 -6.93 -4.25 -11.26
C PHE A 224 -6.58 -5.47 -12.11
N ILE A 225 -7.20 -6.61 -11.83
CA ILE A 225 -6.95 -7.86 -12.56
C ILE A 225 -7.40 -7.73 -14.02
N THR A 226 -8.54 -7.09 -14.29
CA THR A 226 -9.04 -6.85 -15.64
C THR A 226 -8.09 -5.95 -16.43
N TYR A 227 -7.66 -4.82 -15.81
CA TYR A 227 -6.68 -3.92 -16.42
C TYR A 227 -5.36 -4.62 -16.70
N LYS A 228 -4.86 -5.40 -15.73
CA LYS A 228 -3.64 -6.18 -15.92
C LYS A 228 -3.74 -7.12 -17.12
N LYS A 229 -4.82 -7.90 -17.24
CA LYS A 229 -5.04 -8.82 -18.37
C LYS A 229 -5.04 -8.07 -19.71
N VAL A 230 -5.69 -6.91 -19.76
CA VAL A 230 -5.74 -6.09 -20.98
C VAL A 230 -4.34 -5.56 -21.32
N PHE A 231 -3.61 -5.03 -20.33
CA PHE A 231 -2.26 -4.50 -20.54
C PHE A 231 -1.27 -5.60 -20.95
N ASP A 232 -1.36 -6.78 -20.35
CA ASP A 232 -0.57 -7.95 -20.75
C ASP A 232 -0.87 -8.33 -22.21
N ALA A 233 -2.15 -8.32 -22.63
CA ALA A 233 -2.57 -8.65 -23.99
C ALA A 233 -2.06 -7.65 -25.05
N ILE A 234 -1.88 -6.39 -24.68
CA ILE A 234 -1.32 -5.33 -25.55
C ILE A 234 0.17 -5.06 -25.28
N SER A 235 0.85 -5.95 -24.56
CA SER A 235 2.29 -5.89 -24.29
C SER A 235 2.75 -4.64 -23.54
N ILE A 236 1.93 -4.09 -22.64
CA ILE A 236 2.33 -3.04 -21.71
C ILE A 236 2.82 -3.67 -20.40
N PRO A 237 4.11 -3.53 -20.05
CA PRO A 237 4.62 -3.97 -18.76
C PRO A 237 3.87 -3.27 -17.63
N ASN A 238 3.39 -4.02 -16.66
CA ASN A 238 2.56 -3.45 -15.61
C ASN A 238 2.80 -4.13 -14.25
N LEU A 239 2.60 -3.37 -13.17
CA LEU A 239 2.75 -3.79 -11.79
C LEU A 239 1.54 -3.34 -10.96
N ILE A 240 0.95 -4.26 -10.20
CA ILE A 240 -0.11 -3.94 -9.24
C ILE A 240 0.51 -3.78 -7.84
N VAL A 241 0.30 -2.61 -7.22
CA VAL A 241 0.67 -2.39 -5.82
C VAL A 241 -0.51 -2.78 -4.93
N LEU A 242 -0.35 -3.87 -4.19
CA LEU A 242 -1.32 -4.30 -3.18
C LEU A 242 -0.83 -3.86 -1.79
N THR A 243 -1.73 -3.37 -0.95
CA THR A 243 -1.41 -2.96 0.44
C THR A 243 -1.82 -3.98 1.48
N LYS A 244 -2.60 -4.95 1.06
CA LYS A 244 -3.13 -6.03 1.90
C LYS A 244 -3.10 -7.33 1.13
N GLY A 245 -3.27 -8.43 1.83
CA GLY A 245 -3.36 -9.76 1.25
C GLY A 245 -2.04 -10.51 1.28
N PHE A 246 -1.05 -10.06 2.08
CA PHE A 246 0.18 -10.83 2.25
C PHE A 246 -0.10 -12.19 2.86
N PHE A 247 -0.77 -12.22 4.02
CA PHE A 247 -1.18 -13.48 4.67
C PHE A 247 -2.38 -14.18 4.01
N GLU A 248 -3.07 -13.51 3.07
CA GLU A 248 -4.15 -14.09 2.27
C GLU A 248 -3.65 -14.70 0.96
N SER A 249 -2.40 -14.43 0.58
CA SER A 249 -1.81 -14.97 -0.63
C SER A 249 -1.52 -16.48 -0.49
N ASN A 250 -1.83 -17.26 -1.52
CA ASN A 250 -1.73 -18.72 -1.45
C ASN A 250 -0.33 -19.19 -1.08
N GLU A 251 0.71 -18.57 -1.66
CA GLU A 251 2.10 -18.93 -1.39
C GLU A 251 2.51 -18.72 0.07
N ILE A 252 1.92 -17.74 0.75
CA ILE A 252 2.18 -17.50 2.18
C ILE A 252 1.31 -18.40 3.04
N LEU A 253 0.05 -18.63 2.66
CA LEU A 253 -0.82 -19.60 3.33
C LEU A 253 -0.20 -21.00 3.32
N ASP A 254 0.37 -21.43 2.19
CA ASP A 254 1.06 -22.72 2.08
C ASP A 254 2.22 -22.80 3.09
N CYS A 255 3.06 -21.76 3.18
CA CYS A 255 4.13 -21.69 4.18
C CYS A 255 3.59 -21.71 5.63
N VAL A 256 2.52 -20.98 5.89
CA VAL A 256 1.89 -20.92 7.22
C VAL A 256 1.29 -22.27 7.60
N TYR A 257 0.60 -22.95 6.68
CA TYR A 257 0.05 -24.29 6.95
C TYR A 257 1.14 -25.33 7.15
N PHE A 258 2.24 -25.26 6.41
CA PHE A 258 3.41 -26.08 6.66
C PHE A 258 3.93 -25.90 8.10
N LEU A 259 4.17 -24.65 8.55
CA LEU A 259 4.65 -24.37 9.91
C LEU A 259 3.64 -24.82 10.98
N LYS A 260 2.34 -24.62 10.76
CA LYS A 260 1.29 -25.08 11.67
C LYS A 260 1.21 -26.60 11.78
N ALA A 261 1.27 -27.29 10.63
CA ALA A 261 1.29 -28.76 10.62
C ALA A 261 2.51 -29.32 11.35
N LEU A 262 3.66 -28.63 11.23
CA LEU A 262 4.90 -29.03 11.89
C LEU A 262 4.86 -28.81 13.40
N ASP A 263 4.25 -27.71 13.86
CA ASP A 263 4.04 -27.38 15.27
C ASP A 263 3.03 -28.33 15.94
N ASN A 264 1.93 -28.62 15.22
CA ASN A 264 0.88 -29.50 15.72
C ASN A 264 0.36 -30.45 14.65
N CYS A 265 0.82 -31.70 14.68
CA CYS A 265 0.40 -32.74 13.72
C CYS A 265 -1.10 -33.11 13.83
N LEU A 266 -1.79 -32.69 14.88
CA LEU A 266 -3.21 -32.91 15.08
C LEU A 266 -4.09 -31.78 14.53
N ASP A 267 -3.49 -30.73 14.00
CA ASP A 267 -4.21 -29.70 13.24
C ASP A 267 -4.57 -30.26 11.86
N ASP A 268 -5.73 -30.89 11.78
CA ASP A 268 -6.20 -31.53 10.54
C ASP A 268 -6.29 -30.55 9.36
N LEU A 269 -6.64 -29.28 9.61
CA LEU A 269 -6.71 -28.27 8.54
C LEU A 269 -5.33 -27.99 7.96
N ALA A 270 -4.36 -27.75 8.81
CA ALA A 270 -2.99 -27.49 8.41
C ALA A 270 -2.37 -28.71 7.69
N LEU A 271 -2.55 -29.90 8.27
CA LEU A 271 -2.01 -31.13 7.70
C LEU A 271 -2.66 -31.48 6.34
N ILE A 272 -3.98 -31.38 6.22
CA ILE A 272 -4.68 -31.64 4.95
C ILE A 272 -4.26 -30.63 3.88
N SER A 273 -4.10 -29.35 4.26
CA SER A 273 -3.59 -28.33 3.34
C SER A 273 -2.19 -28.68 2.84
N LEU A 274 -1.31 -29.16 3.72
CA LEU A 274 0.03 -29.62 3.37
C LEU A 274 -0.01 -30.84 2.43
N LEU A 275 -0.83 -31.84 2.71
CA LEU A 275 -0.95 -33.07 1.93
C LEU A 275 -1.53 -32.82 0.52
N LYS A 276 -2.51 -31.92 0.43
CA LYS A 276 -3.17 -31.56 -0.83
C LYS A 276 -2.34 -30.61 -1.69
N GLY A 277 -1.38 -29.93 -1.10
CA GLY A 277 -0.57 -28.92 -1.77
C GLY A 277 0.33 -29.50 -2.86
N ASN A 278 0.41 -28.83 -4.01
CA ASN A 278 1.33 -29.20 -5.10
C ASN A 278 2.81 -28.89 -4.79
N TYR A 279 3.14 -28.66 -3.55
CA TYR A 279 4.45 -28.25 -3.06
C TYR A 279 5.15 -29.29 -2.19
N THR A 280 4.60 -30.49 -2.15
CA THR A 280 5.26 -31.67 -1.59
C THR A 280 5.53 -32.69 -2.71
N LYS A 281 6.63 -33.43 -2.60
CA LYS A 281 6.96 -34.51 -3.56
C LYS A 281 5.92 -35.62 -3.58
N THR A 282 5.19 -35.76 -2.47
CA THR A 282 4.06 -36.64 -2.31
C THR A 282 2.79 -35.82 -2.41
N HIS A 283 1.96 -36.05 -3.39
CA HIS A 283 0.70 -35.33 -3.60
C HIS A 283 -0.48 -36.28 -3.38
N PHE A 284 -1.32 -35.94 -2.41
CA PHE A 284 -2.52 -36.71 -2.11
C PHE A 284 -3.75 -36.02 -2.69
N ASP A 285 -4.43 -36.73 -3.62
CA ASP A 285 -5.67 -36.20 -4.17
C ASP A 285 -6.84 -36.25 -3.15
N GLU A 286 -7.91 -35.55 -3.48
CA GLU A 286 -9.09 -35.50 -2.60
C GLU A 286 -9.72 -36.88 -2.35
N ASN A 287 -9.68 -37.77 -3.35
CA ASN A 287 -10.23 -39.13 -3.19
C ASN A 287 -9.39 -39.94 -2.21
N TRP A 288 -8.05 -39.84 -2.32
CA TRP A 288 -7.16 -40.51 -1.39
C TRP A 288 -7.42 -40.06 0.05
N LEU A 289 -7.48 -38.75 0.28
CA LEU A 289 -7.73 -38.15 1.60
C LEU A 289 -9.10 -38.60 2.16
N TYR A 290 -10.12 -38.60 1.31
CA TYR A 290 -11.47 -39.06 1.72
C TYR A 290 -11.51 -40.55 2.08
N LEU A 291 -10.89 -41.41 1.27
CA LEU A 291 -10.91 -42.85 1.47
C LEU A 291 -10.11 -43.31 2.68
N HIS A 292 -9.01 -42.61 3.00
CA HIS A 292 -8.14 -42.99 4.13
C HIS A 292 -8.44 -42.26 5.44
N LYS A 293 -9.33 -41.25 5.44
CA LYS A 293 -9.74 -40.59 6.69
C LYS A 293 -10.58 -41.50 7.52
N ILE A 294 -10.04 -41.88 8.68
CA ILE A 294 -10.74 -42.71 9.65
C ILE A 294 -11.65 -41.83 10.50
N GLU A 295 -12.93 -42.21 10.63
CA GLU A 295 -13.89 -41.44 11.43
C GLU A 295 -13.41 -41.26 12.89
N LYS A 296 -13.61 -40.07 13.42
CA LYS A 296 -13.27 -39.66 14.80
C LYS A 296 -11.79 -39.74 15.18
N THR A 297 -10.89 -39.83 14.20
CA THR A 297 -9.44 -39.73 14.39
C THR A 297 -8.87 -38.53 13.68
N SER A 298 -7.65 -38.10 14.02
CA SER A 298 -6.94 -37.07 13.23
C SER A 298 -6.49 -37.59 11.87
N MET A 299 -6.21 -36.70 10.95
CA MET A 299 -5.62 -37.07 9.65
C MET A 299 -4.24 -37.70 9.82
N TYR A 300 -3.46 -37.23 10.79
CA TYR A 300 -2.16 -37.82 11.13
C TYR A 300 -2.25 -39.28 11.57
N GLU A 301 -3.23 -39.61 12.43
CA GLU A 301 -3.46 -41.01 12.84
C GLU A 301 -3.98 -41.87 11.67
N SER A 302 -4.74 -41.28 10.77
CA SER A 302 -5.20 -41.93 9.55
C SER A 302 -4.03 -42.26 8.61
N LEU A 303 -3.09 -41.31 8.41
CA LEU A 303 -1.85 -41.53 7.64
C LEU A 303 -1.00 -42.66 8.19
N LYS A 304 -0.86 -42.78 9.55
CA LYS A 304 -0.10 -43.87 10.19
C LYS A 304 -0.69 -45.22 9.91
N GLN A 305 -1.99 -45.29 9.71
CA GLN A 305 -2.71 -46.56 9.46
C GLN A 305 -2.83 -46.87 7.97
N ALA A 306 -2.58 -45.90 7.11
CA ALA A 306 -2.51 -46.12 5.69
C ALA A 306 -1.24 -46.95 5.37
N ASN A 307 -1.43 -48.10 4.75
CA ASN A 307 -0.34 -49.04 4.43
C ASN A 307 0.13 -48.87 2.98
N ASP A 308 0.06 -47.65 2.42
CA ASP A 308 0.58 -47.34 1.12
C ASP A 308 1.97 -46.66 1.17
N GLN A 309 2.71 -46.76 0.09
CA GLN A 309 4.07 -46.26 0.03
C GLN A 309 4.14 -44.72 0.11
N GLU A 310 3.15 -44.02 -0.44
CA GLU A 310 3.11 -42.55 -0.44
C GLU A 310 2.94 -42.00 0.99
N ALA A 311 2.06 -42.60 1.78
CA ALA A 311 1.86 -42.24 3.19
C ALA A 311 3.14 -42.52 4.02
N ILE A 312 3.78 -43.66 3.77
CA ILE A 312 5.04 -44.03 4.47
C ILE A 312 6.14 -43.03 4.12
N ASP A 313 6.33 -42.70 2.85
CA ASP A 313 7.35 -41.77 2.41
C ASP A 313 7.10 -40.34 2.93
N PHE A 314 5.85 -39.90 2.93
CA PHE A 314 5.46 -38.62 3.52
C PHE A 314 5.75 -38.58 5.03
N LEU A 315 5.34 -39.59 5.78
CA LEU A 315 5.56 -39.63 7.23
C LEU A 315 7.05 -39.65 7.56
N LYS A 316 7.85 -40.36 6.80
CA LYS A 316 9.30 -40.38 6.96
C LYS A 316 9.88 -38.96 6.77
N TYR A 317 9.55 -38.32 5.65
CA TYR A 317 9.98 -36.94 5.37
C TYR A 317 9.49 -35.95 6.44
N TYR A 318 8.23 -36.09 6.86
CA TYR A 318 7.63 -35.25 7.88
C TYR A 318 8.39 -35.34 9.23
N HIS A 319 8.76 -36.54 9.65
CA HIS A 319 9.52 -36.74 10.86
C HIS A 319 10.96 -36.20 10.76
N GLU A 320 11.60 -36.35 9.61
CA GLU A 320 12.94 -35.78 9.38
C GLU A 320 12.94 -34.26 9.48
N ILE A 321 11.94 -33.60 8.93
CA ILE A 321 11.78 -32.13 9.05
C ILE A 321 11.41 -31.72 10.46
N GLN A 322 10.57 -32.49 11.15
CA GLN A 322 10.18 -32.22 12.53
C GLN A 322 11.38 -32.31 13.49
N GLU A 323 12.24 -33.30 13.31
CA GLU A 323 13.50 -33.43 14.04
C GLU A 323 14.46 -32.27 13.74
N TYR A 324 14.55 -31.88 12.47
CA TYR A 324 15.35 -30.72 12.08
C TYR A 324 14.89 -29.43 12.75
N ALA A 325 13.57 -29.22 12.82
CA ALA A 325 12.99 -28.02 13.42
C ALA A 325 13.23 -27.89 14.95
N GLN A 326 13.59 -28.97 15.64
CA GLN A 326 13.95 -28.91 17.07
C GLN A 326 15.28 -28.21 17.32
N ASN A 327 16.19 -28.20 16.33
CA ASN A 327 17.56 -27.76 16.49
C ASN A 327 17.96 -26.58 15.58
N HIS A 328 17.02 -26.07 14.76
CA HIS A 328 17.30 -25.02 13.78
C HIS A 328 16.26 -23.91 13.87
N PRO A 329 16.64 -22.65 13.55
CA PRO A 329 15.70 -21.54 13.47
C PRO A 329 14.61 -21.81 12.43
N VAL A 330 13.40 -21.28 12.67
CA VAL A 330 12.23 -21.56 11.83
C VAL A 330 12.43 -21.12 10.36
N TYR A 331 13.17 -20.05 10.12
CA TYR A 331 13.46 -19.64 8.75
C TYR A 331 14.30 -20.68 7.98
N GLU A 332 15.27 -21.33 8.62
CA GLU A 332 16.07 -22.41 7.99
C GLU A 332 15.21 -23.65 7.70
N VAL A 333 14.27 -23.97 8.59
CA VAL A 333 13.31 -25.06 8.39
C VAL A 333 12.44 -24.80 7.17
N LEU A 334 11.94 -23.57 7.02
CA LEU A 334 11.15 -23.17 5.85
C LEU A 334 11.98 -23.13 4.58
N GLU A 335 13.20 -22.59 4.60
CA GLU A 335 14.10 -22.58 3.44
C GLU A 335 14.42 -24.00 2.97
N ARG A 336 14.67 -24.92 3.91
CA ARG A 336 14.89 -26.33 3.63
C ARG A 336 13.68 -26.98 2.96
N PHE A 337 12.48 -26.76 3.51
CA PHE A 337 11.23 -27.25 2.94
C PHE A 337 11.02 -26.76 1.51
N ILE A 338 11.18 -25.45 1.26
CA ILE A 338 11.03 -24.84 -0.07
C ILE A 338 12.00 -25.48 -1.06
N LYS A 339 13.27 -25.65 -0.68
CA LYS A 339 14.30 -26.16 -1.56
C LYS A 339 14.14 -27.67 -1.85
N GLU A 340 13.87 -28.48 -0.82
CA GLU A 340 13.73 -29.93 -0.99
C GLU A 340 12.51 -30.33 -1.82
N ASN A 341 11.45 -29.51 -1.79
CA ASN A 341 10.23 -29.73 -2.54
C ASN A 341 10.17 -28.93 -3.86
N GLU A 342 11.25 -28.21 -4.24
CA GLU A 342 11.31 -27.38 -5.44
C GLU A 342 10.15 -26.36 -5.52
N TYR A 343 9.65 -25.93 -4.34
CA TYR A 343 8.48 -25.05 -4.24
C TYR A 343 8.75 -23.67 -4.86
N ASP A 344 9.98 -23.17 -4.79
CA ASP A 344 10.44 -21.95 -5.45
C ASP A 344 10.31 -22.02 -6.98
N LEU A 345 10.64 -23.15 -7.57
CA LEU A 345 10.49 -23.39 -9.02
C LEU A 345 9.01 -23.47 -9.39
N PHE A 346 8.22 -24.22 -8.61
CA PHE A 346 6.77 -24.32 -8.81
C PHE A 346 6.10 -22.94 -8.77
N ILE A 347 6.33 -22.15 -7.71
CA ILE A 347 5.74 -20.82 -7.55
C ILE A 347 6.20 -19.86 -8.65
N SER A 348 7.46 -19.93 -9.06
CA SER A 348 8.01 -19.08 -10.13
C SER A 348 7.39 -19.39 -11.50
N SER A 349 6.89 -20.60 -11.73
CA SER A 349 6.21 -21.01 -12.96
C SER A 349 4.76 -20.53 -13.04
N LEU A 350 4.14 -20.16 -11.92
CA LEU A 350 2.76 -19.71 -11.87
C LEU A 350 2.61 -18.27 -12.40
N TYR A 351 1.37 -17.91 -12.71
CA TYR A 351 1.02 -16.52 -13.01
C TYR A 351 1.45 -15.59 -11.86
N ASN A 352 2.13 -14.50 -12.19
CA ASN A 352 2.80 -13.61 -11.23
C ASN A 352 3.90 -14.27 -10.39
N GLY A 353 4.55 -15.31 -10.89
CA GLY A 353 5.55 -16.10 -10.15
C GLY A 353 6.66 -15.27 -9.49
N LYS A 354 7.15 -14.22 -10.16
CA LYS A 354 8.14 -13.30 -9.56
C LYS A 354 7.64 -12.63 -8.28
N GLN A 355 6.38 -12.16 -8.29
CA GLN A 355 5.77 -11.53 -7.12
C GLN A 355 5.56 -12.55 -5.99
N ARG A 356 5.07 -13.74 -6.34
CA ARG A 356 4.87 -14.82 -5.37
C ARG A 356 6.18 -15.23 -4.72
N TYR A 357 7.22 -15.41 -5.50
CA TYR A 357 8.55 -15.73 -4.97
C TYR A 357 9.09 -14.60 -4.07
N ALA A 358 8.94 -13.34 -4.46
CA ALA A 358 9.32 -12.21 -3.63
C ALA A 358 8.54 -12.16 -2.29
N ASN A 359 7.26 -12.53 -2.28
CA ASN A 359 6.47 -12.67 -1.04
C ASN A 359 7.06 -13.75 -0.12
N ILE A 360 7.47 -14.91 -0.68
CA ILE A 360 8.12 -15.97 0.11
C ILE A 360 9.43 -15.46 0.71
N GLN A 361 10.26 -14.75 -0.07
CA GLN A 361 11.52 -14.18 0.43
C GLN A 361 11.26 -13.17 1.56
N LEU A 362 10.25 -12.31 1.41
CA LEU A 362 9.85 -11.40 2.47
C LEU A 362 9.40 -12.14 3.74
N PHE A 363 8.66 -13.25 3.59
CA PHE A 363 8.24 -14.06 4.72
C PHE A 363 9.44 -14.68 5.46
N ILE A 364 10.42 -15.18 4.72
CA ILE A 364 11.68 -15.69 5.29
C ILE A 364 12.41 -14.59 6.06
N GLU A 365 12.53 -13.37 5.49
CA GLU A 365 13.17 -12.24 6.19
C GLU A 365 12.41 -11.85 7.48
N MET A 366 11.09 -11.93 7.49
CA MET A 366 10.29 -11.71 8.70
C MET A 366 10.58 -12.78 9.76
N LEU A 367 10.74 -14.04 9.36
CA LEU A 367 11.11 -15.13 10.27
C LEU A 367 12.56 -14.99 10.79
N LYS A 368 13.48 -14.48 9.99
CA LYS A 368 14.86 -14.16 10.41
C LYS A 368 14.89 -13.08 11.49
N ALA A 369 14.04 -12.07 11.41
CA ALA A 369 13.93 -11.07 12.47
C ALA A 369 13.44 -11.65 13.82
N ASP A 370 12.79 -12.80 13.78
CA ASP A 370 12.25 -13.54 14.93
C ASP A 370 13.06 -14.84 15.23
N GLU A 371 14.33 -14.93 14.83
CA GLU A 371 15.16 -16.14 14.89
C GLU A 371 15.26 -16.78 16.30
N ASN A 372 15.11 -15.98 17.34
CA ASN A 372 15.17 -16.43 18.73
C ASN A 372 13.86 -17.05 19.24
N LEU A 373 12.79 -17.00 18.46
CA LEU A 373 11.49 -17.56 18.83
C LEU A 373 11.39 -19.03 18.42
N SER A 374 10.78 -19.85 19.28
CA SER A 374 10.46 -21.24 18.96
C SER A 374 9.38 -21.32 17.85
N LEU A 375 9.29 -22.48 17.18
CA LEU A 375 8.24 -22.74 16.18
C LEU A 375 6.84 -22.43 16.73
N TYR A 376 6.52 -22.90 17.94
CA TYR A 376 5.25 -22.60 18.59
C TYR A 376 5.01 -21.09 18.74
N GLN A 377 5.98 -20.33 19.22
CA GLN A 377 5.84 -18.88 19.41
C GLN A 377 5.62 -18.16 18.08
N ILE A 378 6.31 -18.56 17.02
CA ILE A 378 6.13 -18.00 15.66
C ILE A 378 4.73 -18.33 15.14
N VAL A 379 4.26 -19.59 15.25
CA VAL A 379 2.92 -19.98 14.81
C VAL A 379 1.84 -19.21 15.58
N GLN A 380 2.01 -19.01 16.90
CA GLN A 380 1.09 -18.19 17.70
C GLN A 380 1.10 -16.73 17.25
N LYS A 381 2.28 -16.13 17.03
CA LYS A 381 2.42 -14.75 16.55
C LYS A 381 1.73 -14.55 15.20
N ILE A 382 1.96 -15.44 14.24
CA ILE A 382 1.33 -15.40 12.92
C ILE A 382 -0.20 -15.53 13.06
N THR A 383 -0.66 -16.51 13.84
CA THR A 383 -2.09 -16.75 14.03
C THR A 383 -2.80 -15.56 14.67
N GLN A 384 -2.20 -14.93 15.68
CA GLN A 384 -2.71 -13.69 16.28
C GLN A 384 -2.75 -12.53 15.28
N THR A 385 -1.68 -12.35 14.50
CA THR A 385 -1.59 -11.32 13.47
C THR A 385 -2.72 -11.47 12.44
N MET A 386 -2.95 -12.68 11.94
CA MET A 386 -4.03 -12.98 11.00
C MET A 386 -5.42 -12.77 11.64
N THR A 387 -5.62 -13.21 12.89
CA THR A 387 -6.91 -13.07 13.61
C THR A 387 -7.25 -11.60 13.89
N LEU A 388 -6.25 -10.77 14.20
CA LEU A 388 -6.42 -9.35 14.43
C LEU A 388 -6.62 -8.55 13.12
N GLY A 389 -6.54 -9.21 11.96
CA GLY A 389 -6.61 -8.55 10.66
C GLY A 389 -5.44 -7.58 10.41
N ILE A 390 -4.33 -7.79 11.13
CA ILE A 390 -3.09 -7.06 10.88
C ILE A 390 -2.46 -7.72 9.66
N ASP A 391 -2.42 -6.97 8.56
CA ASP A 391 -1.89 -7.48 7.31
C ASP A 391 -0.64 -6.68 6.92
N TYR A 392 0.28 -7.36 6.27
CA TYR A 392 1.50 -6.76 5.77
C TYR A 392 1.37 -6.44 4.28
N LYS A 393 2.14 -5.45 3.83
CA LYS A 393 2.26 -5.20 2.39
C LYS A 393 2.98 -6.38 1.75
N PRO A 394 2.49 -6.90 0.62
CA PRO A 394 3.26 -7.82 -0.20
C PRO A 394 4.64 -7.24 -0.55
N ALA A 395 5.59 -8.12 -0.83
CA ALA A 395 6.92 -7.69 -1.24
C ALA A 395 6.81 -6.70 -2.40
N THR A 396 7.42 -5.54 -2.25
CA THR A 396 7.60 -4.63 -3.37
C THR A 396 8.68 -5.23 -4.26
N LEU A 397 8.28 -5.76 -5.42
CA LEU A 397 9.28 -5.96 -6.47
C LEU A 397 9.90 -4.58 -6.69
N SER A 398 11.22 -4.45 -6.42
CA SER A 398 11.94 -3.24 -6.77
C SER A 398 11.60 -2.96 -8.24
N SER A 399 11.08 -1.77 -8.50
CA SER A 399 10.71 -1.32 -9.85
C SER A 399 11.96 -1.05 -10.70
N ASP A 400 12.94 -1.94 -10.68
CA ASP A 400 14.05 -1.93 -11.63
C ASP A 400 13.55 -2.26 -13.05
N GLY A 401 12.30 -2.66 -13.17
CA GLY A 401 11.62 -2.88 -14.43
C GLY A 401 10.87 -1.63 -14.90
N ASP A 402 10.97 -1.33 -16.19
CA ASP A 402 10.16 -0.28 -16.85
C ASP A 402 8.71 -0.77 -16.99
N ALA A 403 7.84 -0.46 -16.00
CA ALA A 403 6.46 -0.94 -15.93
C ALA A 403 5.50 0.13 -15.39
N VAL A 404 4.29 0.18 -15.97
CA VAL A 404 3.17 1.01 -15.49
C VAL A 404 2.69 0.50 -14.13
N THR A 405 2.50 1.39 -13.18
CA THR A 405 2.08 1.04 -11.84
C THR A 405 0.57 1.25 -11.65
N PHE A 406 -0.14 0.22 -11.18
CA PHE A 406 -1.51 0.33 -10.70
C PHE A 406 -1.54 0.44 -9.18
N MET A 407 -2.24 1.44 -8.67
CA MET A 407 -2.48 1.59 -7.24
C MET A 407 -3.78 2.33 -6.95
N THR A 408 -4.25 2.26 -5.72
CA THR A 408 -5.41 3.06 -5.33
C THR A 408 -5.00 4.51 -5.02
N ILE A 409 -5.97 5.44 -5.13
CA ILE A 409 -5.76 6.85 -4.75
C ILE A 409 -5.23 6.97 -3.31
N HIS A 410 -5.71 6.14 -2.39
CA HIS A 410 -5.23 6.13 -1.00
C HIS A 410 -3.76 5.67 -0.87
N GLN A 411 -3.31 4.75 -1.73
CA GLN A 411 -1.93 4.26 -1.73
C GLN A 411 -0.95 5.27 -2.31
N SER A 412 -1.43 6.15 -3.20
CA SER A 412 -0.58 7.16 -3.85
C SER A 412 -0.32 8.38 -2.96
N LYS A 413 -1.03 8.50 -1.82
CA LYS A 413 -0.80 9.62 -0.90
C LYS A 413 0.64 9.63 -0.39
N GLY A 414 1.29 10.79 -0.44
CA GLY A 414 2.70 10.95 -0.11
C GLY A 414 3.69 10.53 -1.21
N LEU A 415 3.21 9.97 -2.33
CA LEU A 415 4.03 9.61 -3.48
C LEU A 415 3.94 10.66 -4.59
N GLU A 416 4.90 10.61 -5.53
CA GLU A 416 4.91 11.48 -6.71
C GLU A 416 5.27 10.68 -7.96
N PHE A 417 4.61 11.02 -9.08
CA PHE A 417 4.80 10.36 -10.35
C PHE A 417 4.83 11.38 -11.47
N PRO A 418 5.70 11.20 -12.49
CA PRO A 418 5.76 12.09 -13.64
C PRO A 418 4.46 12.18 -14.44
N ILE A 419 3.76 11.03 -14.60
CA ILE A 419 2.50 10.94 -15.33
C ILE A 419 1.49 10.21 -14.45
N VAL A 420 0.36 10.87 -14.18
CA VAL A 420 -0.73 10.31 -13.34
C VAL A 420 -2.00 10.20 -14.19
N ILE A 421 -2.55 9.01 -14.26
CA ILE A 421 -3.85 8.74 -14.89
C ILE A 421 -4.83 8.41 -13.76
N VAL A 422 -5.79 9.30 -13.50
CA VAL A 422 -6.86 9.06 -12.54
C VAL A 422 -8.05 8.47 -13.28
N ASN A 423 -8.44 7.26 -12.90
CA ASN A 423 -9.42 6.48 -13.63
C ASN A 423 -10.69 6.21 -12.81
N GLN A 424 -11.78 5.82 -13.50
CA GLN A 424 -13.08 5.49 -12.91
C GLN A 424 -13.70 6.66 -12.12
N MET A 425 -13.55 7.87 -12.63
CA MET A 425 -14.10 9.09 -12.00
C MET A 425 -15.64 9.21 -12.10
N ASN A 426 -16.29 8.32 -12.87
CA ASN A 426 -17.74 8.28 -13.09
C ASN A 426 -18.50 7.40 -12.08
N HIS A 427 -17.83 6.72 -11.18
CA HIS A 427 -18.50 5.91 -10.16
C HIS A 427 -19.18 6.78 -9.13
N GLN A 428 -20.50 6.57 -8.97
CA GLN A 428 -21.26 7.18 -7.88
C GLN A 428 -20.75 6.68 -6.50
N PHE A 429 -20.78 7.60 -5.55
CA PHE A 429 -20.37 7.34 -4.16
C PHE A 429 -21.46 6.61 -3.39
#